data_38f475fa62959d9bb70c1761d615b721
#
_entry.id   38f475fa62959d9bb70c1761d615b721
#
_cell.length_a   1.000
_cell.length_b   1.000
_cell.length_c   1.000
_cell.angle_alpha   90.00
_cell.angle_beta   90.00
_cell.angle_gamma   90.00
#
_symmetry.space_group_name_H-M   'P 1'
#
loop_
_entity.id
_entity.type
_entity.pdbx_description
1 polymer ?
#
loop_
_entity_poly.entity_id
_entity_poly.type
_entity_poly.pdbx_seq_one_letter_code
_entity_poly.pdbx_strand_id
1 'polypeptide(L)'
;MLDVQTEVYRDQYRVNFVSVIPTNIYGINDNFNIENGHVIPSLIHKCYLAKENNTDFVVWGSGKALREFIYSKDIGRLTNWALENYDENKPIILTTSDEISIKYLVNLIVEYVGFEGKVIFDKDKPEGQFRKPSDNSKLLSYIPDFEFTSIKDGLKETIKWFVENYENIRK
;
A
#
# COMPACT_ATOMS: atom_id res chain seq x y z
N MET A 1 18.43 -9.96 -2.29
CA MET A 1 19.58 -10.16 -1.35
C MET A 1 19.13 -10.78 -0.02
N LEU A 2 18.13 -10.25 0.67
CA LEU A 2 17.65 -10.82 1.95
C LEU A 2 17.15 -12.28 1.85
N ASP A 3 16.43 -12.65 0.80
CA ASP A 3 15.97 -14.01 0.53
C ASP A 3 17.13 -15.00 0.40
N VAL A 4 18.20 -14.62 -0.32
CA VAL A 4 19.42 -15.45 -0.45
C VAL A 4 20.11 -15.60 0.90
N GLN A 5 20.20 -14.53 1.71
CA GLN A 5 20.75 -14.61 3.05
C GLN A 5 19.92 -15.53 3.95
N THR A 6 18.59 -15.42 3.87
CA THR A 6 17.67 -16.29 4.61
C THR A 6 17.94 -17.78 4.28
N GLU A 7 18.06 -18.12 3.00
CA GLU A 7 18.34 -19.48 2.53
C GLU A 7 19.70 -19.99 3.06
N VAL A 8 20.76 -19.17 2.92
CA VAL A 8 22.12 -19.54 3.38
C VAL A 8 22.17 -19.75 4.90
N TYR A 9 21.52 -18.87 5.69
CA TYR A 9 21.49 -19.04 7.14
C TYR A 9 20.70 -20.28 7.58
N ARG A 10 19.58 -20.57 6.90
CA ARG A 10 18.83 -21.82 7.15
C ARG A 10 19.71 -23.06 6.93
N ASP A 11 20.42 -23.09 5.81
CA ASP A 11 21.26 -24.24 5.46
C ASP A 11 22.46 -24.38 6.38
N GLN A 12 23.14 -23.26 6.70
CA GLN A 12 24.35 -23.27 7.50
C GLN A 12 24.11 -23.49 8.99
N TYR A 13 23.08 -22.81 9.54
CA TYR A 13 22.84 -22.78 10.99
C TYR A 13 21.62 -23.55 11.45
N ARG A 14 20.86 -24.14 10.54
CA ARG A 14 19.63 -24.90 10.84
C ARG A 14 18.58 -24.09 11.58
N VAL A 15 18.52 -22.78 11.30
CA VAL A 15 17.55 -21.84 11.88
C VAL A 15 16.35 -21.68 10.95
N ASN A 16 15.16 -21.46 11.51
CA ASN A 16 13.95 -21.24 10.73
C ASN A 16 13.78 -19.73 10.38
N PHE A 17 14.55 -19.23 9.43
CA PHE A 17 14.38 -17.90 8.86
C PHE A 17 13.49 -17.98 7.63
N VAL A 18 12.52 -17.09 7.54
CA VAL A 18 11.59 -16.99 6.41
C VAL A 18 11.62 -15.61 5.77
N SER A 19 11.29 -15.54 4.49
CA SER A 19 11.27 -14.29 3.72
C SER A 19 9.85 -14.00 3.28
N VAL A 20 9.34 -12.81 3.63
CA VAL A 20 8.03 -12.32 3.19
C VAL A 20 8.21 -11.09 2.30
N ILE A 21 7.46 -11.00 1.21
CA ILE A 21 7.55 -9.91 0.23
C ILE A 21 6.17 -9.24 0.14
N PRO A 22 5.95 -8.10 0.82
CA PRO A 22 4.69 -7.37 0.69
C PRO A 22 4.64 -6.57 -0.62
N THR A 23 3.43 -6.34 -1.12
CA THR A 23 3.18 -5.33 -2.16
C THR A 23 3.15 -3.92 -1.56
N ASN A 24 2.50 -2.95 -2.20
CA ASN A 24 2.49 -1.57 -1.69
C ASN A 24 1.66 -1.49 -0.41
N ILE A 25 2.32 -1.36 0.73
CA ILE A 25 1.68 -1.22 2.04
C ILE A 25 1.16 0.21 2.19
N TYR A 26 -0.02 0.38 2.80
CA TYR A 26 -0.56 1.67 3.20
C TYR A 26 -1.34 1.53 4.51
N GLY A 27 -1.53 2.62 5.23
CA GLY A 27 -2.34 2.61 6.45
C GLY A 27 -2.04 3.76 7.40
N ILE A 28 -2.55 3.62 8.61
CA ILE A 28 -2.27 4.57 9.71
C ILE A 28 -0.77 4.57 10.04
N ASN A 29 -0.26 5.68 10.55
CA ASN A 29 1.17 5.90 10.88
C ASN A 29 2.13 5.84 9.68
N ASP A 30 1.63 5.90 8.43
CA ASP A 30 2.46 5.96 7.24
C ASP A 30 3.24 7.28 7.15
N ASN A 31 4.14 7.37 6.18
CA ASN A 31 4.84 8.60 5.84
C ASN A 31 4.01 9.44 4.85
N PHE A 32 3.32 10.45 5.35
CA PHE A 32 2.48 11.35 4.54
C PHE A 32 3.25 12.50 3.87
N ASN A 33 4.58 12.47 3.90
CA ASN A 33 5.38 13.45 3.20
C ASN A 33 5.09 13.43 1.69
N ILE A 34 4.86 14.61 1.10
CA ILE A 34 4.44 14.75 -0.30
C ILE A 34 5.53 14.35 -1.29
N GLU A 35 6.80 14.57 -0.94
CA GLU A 35 7.95 14.32 -1.81
C GLU A 35 8.50 12.89 -1.64
N ASN A 36 8.54 12.40 -0.40
CA ASN A 36 9.21 11.15 -0.04
C ASN A 36 8.23 10.06 0.47
N GLY A 37 6.94 10.34 0.52
CA GLY A 37 5.90 9.38 0.88
C GLY A 37 5.55 8.45 -0.28
N HIS A 38 4.98 7.30 0.06
CA HIS A 38 4.39 6.41 -0.93
C HIS A 38 3.13 7.00 -1.58
N VAL A 39 2.62 6.34 -2.62
CA VAL A 39 1.52 6.85 -3.47
C VAL A 39 0.27 7.23 -2.64
N ILE A 40 -0.24 6.31 -1.82
CA ILE A 40 -1.49 6.55 -1.05
C ILE A 40 -1.32 7.70 -0.05
N PRO A 41 -0.34 7.67 0.88
CA PRO A 41 -0.22 8.72 1.88
C PRO A 41 0.08 10.10 1.26
N SER A 42 0.91 10.18 0.22
CA SER A 42 1.18 11.45 -0.45
C SER A 42 -0.05 12.01 -1.20
N LEU A 43 -0.87 11.14 -1.82
CA LEU A 43 -2.12 11.58 -2.47
C LEU A 43 -3.16 12.05 -1.46
N ILE A 44 -3.29 11.38 -0.32
CA ILE A 44 -4.18 11.81 0.78
C ILE A 44 -3.77 13.22 1.23
N HIS A 45 -2.48 13.43 1.51
CA HIS A 45 -1.99 14.74 1.98
C HIS A 45 -2.15 15.83 0.93
N LYS A 46 -1.84 15.57 -0.35
CA LYS A 46 -2.07 16.52 -1.44
C LYS A 46 -3.54 16.89 -1.59
N CYS A 47 -4.45 15.91 -1.52
CA CYS A 47 -5.88 16.15 -1.62
C CYS A 47 -6.40 16.99 -0.44
N TYR A 48 -5.93 16.67 0.77
CA TYR A 48 -6.26 17.44 1.97
C TYR A 48 -5.80 18.89 1.87
N LEU A 49 -4.55 19.15 1.47
CA LEU A 49 -4.04 20.51 1.28
C LEU A 49 -4.77 21.26 0.16
N ALA A 50 -5.13 20.57 -0.93
CA ALA A 50 -5.92 21.18 -1.99
C ALA A 50 -7.30 21.64 -1.48
N LYS A 51 -7.92 20.86 -0.60
CA LYS A 51 -9.16 21.23 0.08
C LYS A 51 -9.00 22.43 0.99
N GLU A 52 -8.01 22.40 1.89
CA GLU A 52 -7.77 23.47 2.87
C GLU A 52 -7.42 24.82 2.20
N ASN A 53 -6.68 24.77 1.09
CA ASN A 53 -6.22 25.97 0.38
C ASN A 53 -7.13 26.41 -0.78
N ASN A 54 -8.24 25.71 -1.04
CA ASN A 54 -9.12 25.94 -2.20
C ASN A 54 -8.36 25.96 -3.54
N THR A 55 -7.44 25.00 -3.73
CA THR A 55 -6.63 24.85 -4.95
C THR A 55 -6.98 23.58 -5.70
N ASP A 56 -6.49 23.45 -6.94
CA ASP A 56 -6.64 22.21 -7.70
C ASP A 56 -5.84 21.05 -7.07
N PHE A 57 -6.42 19.85 -7.07
CA PHE A 57 -5.72 18.64 -6.68
C PHE A 57 -4.98 18.05 -7.89
N VAL A 58 -3.65 18.22 -7.92
CA VAL A 58 -2.79 17.77 -9.02
C VAL A 58 -2.22 16.39 -8.73
N VAL A 59 -2.53 15.43 -9.61
CA VAL A 59 -2.05 14.04 -9.59
C VAL A 59 -1.09 13.84 -10.75
N TRP A 60 0.09 13.28 -10.49
CA TRP A 60 1.07 13.00 -11.53
C TRP A 60 0.67 11.80 -12.39
N GLY A 61 0.90 11.90 -13.70
CA GLY A 61 0.60 10.87 -14.68
C GLY A 61 -0.84 10.89 -15.19
N SER A 62 -1.21 9.90 -15.97
CA SER A 62 -2.54 9.76 -16.60
C SER A 62 -3.60 9.17 -15.65
N GLY A 63 -3.18 8.61 -14.53
CA GLY A 63 -4.04 7.85 -13.62
C GLY A 63 -4.42 6.45 -14.10
N LYS A 64 -3.90 6.00 -15.25
CA LYS A 64 -4.21 4.68 -15.83
C LYS A 64 -3.36 3.54 -15.25
N ALA A 65 -2.22 3.85 -14.65
CA ALA A 65 -1.33 2.85 -14.06
C ALA A 65 -2.08 2.01 -13.01
N LEU A 66 -1.85 0.70 -13.05
CA LEU A 66 -2.45 -0.27 -12.13
C LEU A 66 -1.46 -0.60 -11.01
N ARG A 67 -1.97 -0.67 -9.79
CA ARG A 67 -1.19 -1.03 -8.60
C ARG A 67 -2.02 -1.90 -7.67
N GLU A 68 -1.33 -2.77 -6.98
CA GLU A 68 -1.86 -3.52 -5.85
C GLU A 68 -1.49 -2.80 -4.56
N PHE A 69 -2.44 -2.75 -3.63
CA PHE A 69 -2.23 -2.16 -2.31
C PHE A 69 -2.72 -3.12 -1.23
N ILE A 70 -1.97 -3.19 -0.14
CA ILE A 70 -2.34 -4.01 1.00
C ILE A 70 -2.34 -3.17 2.28
N TYR A 71 -3.38 -3.34 3.10
CA TYR A 71 -3.54 -2.58 4.32
C TYR A 71 -2.53 -3.02 5.39
N SER A 72 -1.97 -2.08 6.12
CA SER A 72 -0.88 -2.34 7.08
C SER A 72 -1.28 -3.31 8.20
N LYS A 73 -2.54 -3.30 8.63
CA LYS A 73 -3.03 -4.28 9.63
C LYS A 73 -3.04 -5.71 9.08
N ASP A 74 -3.36 -5.88 7.80
CA ASP A 74 -3.31 -7.19 7.18
C ASP A 74 -1.88 -7.69 7.04
N ILE A 75 -0.94 -6.80 6.71
CA ILE A 75 0.49 -7.14 6.73
C ILE A 75 0.93 -7.58 8.13
N GLY A 76 0.48 -6.90 9.18
CA GLY A 76 0.76 -7.31 10.57
C GLY A 76 0.23 -8.72 10.87
N ARG A 77 -1.03 -9.01 10.50
CA ARG A 77 -1.65 -10.33 10.68
C ARG A 77 -0.91 -11.41 9.88
N LEU A 78 -0.60 -11.15 8.62
CA LEU A 78 0.09 -12.08 7.73
C LEU A 78 1.55 -12.33 8.14
N THR A 79 2.25 -11.30 8.61
CA THR A 79 3.63 -11.44 9.09
C THR A 79 3.67 -12.28 10.37
N ASN A 80 2.73 -12.05 11.31
CA ASN A 80 2.62 -12.86 12.52
C ASN A 80 2.28 -14.32 12.18
N TRP A 81 1.33 -14.55 11.26
CA TRP A 81 1.03 -15.88 10.77
C TRP A 81 2.27 -16.55 10.13
N ALA A 82 3.00 -15.81 9.28
CA ALA A 82 4.19 -16.36 8.63
C ALA A 82 5.29 -16.75 9.62
N LEU A 83 5.46 -15.96 10.69
CA LEU A 83 6.41 -16.24 11.77
C LEU A 83 6.10 -17.58 12.49
N GLU A 84 4.81 -17.86 12.68
CA GLU A 84 4.34 -19.03 13.44
C GLU A 84 4.17 -20.30 12.58
N ASN A 85 3.83 -20.14 11.28
CA ASN A 85 3.31 -21.22 10.46
C ASN A 85 4.07 -21.47 9.15
N TYR A 86 4.88 -20.51 8.67
CA TYR A 86 5.56 -20.61 7.40
C TYR A 86 7.00 -21.10 7.59
N ASP A 87 7.33 -22.29 7.06
CA ASP A 87 8.65 -22.93 7.23
C ASP A 87 9.26 -23.36 5.89
N GLU A 88 9.14 -22.56 4.85
CA GLU A 88 9.81 -22.83 3.59
C GLU A 88 11.02 -21.90 3.39
N ASN A 89 12.00 -22.38 2.61
CA ASN A 89 13.17 -21.59 2.22
C ASN A 89 12.87 -20.61 1.06
N LYS A 90 11.72 -20.70 0.41
CA LYS A 90 11.29 -19.79 -0.65
C LYS A 90 10.47 -18.66 -0.08
N PRO A 91 10.62 -17.44 -0.61
CA PRO A 91 9.81 -16.31 -0.16
C PRO A 91 8.31 -16.52 -0.43
N ILE A 92 7.48 -15.88 0.40
CA ILE A 92 6.04 -15.82 0.18
C ILE A 92 5.63 -14.36 -0.06
N ILE A 93 4.81 -14.13 -1.10
CA ILE A 93 4.33 -12.79 -1.45
C ILE A 93 3.06 -12.52 -0.66
N LEU A 94 3.06 -11.41 0.09
CA LEU A 94 1.90 -10.94 0.85
C LEU A 94 1.18 -9.88 0.02
N THR A 95 0.11 -10.31 -0.64
CA THR A 95 -0.64 -9.46 -1.58
C THR A 95 -2.11 -9.87 -1.64
N THR A 96 -2.96 -8.90 -1.95
CA THR A 96 -4.38 -9.15 -2.29
C THR A 96 -4.54 -9.69 -3.70
N SER A 97 -3.58 -9.45 -4.60
CA SER A 97 -3.65 -9.60 -6.07
C SER A 97 -4.74 -8.74 -6.73
N ASP A 98 -5.31 -7.79 -6.01
CA ASP A 98 -6.31 -6.86 -6.55
C ASP A 98 -5.62 -5.62 -7.14
N GLU A 99 -5.65 -5.50 -8.45
CA GLU A 99 -5.12 -4.32 -9.13
C GLU A 99 -6.19 -3.25 -9.28
N ILE A 100 -5.86 -2.04 -8.84
CA ILE A 100 -6.70 -0.87 -9.04
C ILE A 100 -5.94 0.23 -9.80
N SER A 101 -6.67 1.03 -10.59
CA SER A 101 -6.06 2.19 -11.25
C SER A 101 -5.82 3.33 -10.26
N ILE A 102 -4.77 4.11 -10.50
CA ILE A 102 -4.51 5.33 -9.72
C ILE A 102 -5.71 6.28 -9.81
N LYS A 103 -6.40 6.34 -10.96
CA LYS A 103 -7.62 7.16 -11.09
C LYS A 103 -8.74 6.69 -10.15
N TYR A 104 -8.95 5.38 -10.03
CA TYR A 104 -9.95 4.84 -9.09
C TYR A 104 -9.59 5.16 -7.64
N LEU A 105 -8.32 4.98 -7.28
CA LEU A 105 -7.79 5.35 -5.97
C LEU A 105 -8.00 6.84 -5.66
N VAL A 106 -7.68 7.72 -6.61
CA VAL A 106 -7.87 9.18 -6.47
C VAL A 106 -9.34 9.52 -6.24
N ASN A 107 -10.27 8.88 -6.96
CA ASN A 107 -11.69 9.12 -6.77
C ASN A 107 -12.16 8.74 -5.34
N LEU A 108 -11.66 7.63 -4.80
CA LEU A 108 -11.95 7.25 -3.40
C LEU A 108 -11.36 8.25 -2.39
N ILE A 109 -10.14 8.74 -2.63
CA ILE A 109 -9.50 9.75 -1.77
C ILE A 109 -10.31 11.05 -1.80
N VAL A 110 -10.70 11.52 -2.98
CA VAL A 110 -11.55 12.72 -3.16
C VAL A 110 -12.86 12.58 -2.39
N GLU A 111 -13.53 11.45 -2.53
CA GLU A 111 -14.79 11.13 -1.83
C GLU A 111 -14.59 11.19 -0.30
N TYR A 112 -13.57 10.50 0.22
CA TYR A 112 -13.39 10.35 1.68
C TYR A 112 -12.76 11.56 2.36
N VAL A 113 -11.95 12.36 1.65
CA VAL A 113 -11.48 13.69 2.10
C VAL A 113 -12.60 14.72 2.02
N GLY A 114 -13.61 14.49 1.18
CA GLY A 114 -14.68 15.45 0.89
C GLY A 114 -14.14 16.66 0.11
N PHE A 115 -13.32 16.42 -0.92
CA PHE A 115 -12.79 17.45 -1.80
C PHE A 115 -13.78 17.73 -2.95
N GLU A 116 -14.19 18.97 -3.13
CA GLU A 116 -15.16 19.39 -4.15
C GLU A 116 -14.50 20.19 -5.30
N GLY A 117 -13.18 20.39 -5.24
CA GLY A 117 -12.45 21.15 -6.25
C GLY A 117 -12.12 20.32 -7.51
N LYS A 118 -11.29 20.88 -8.38
CA LYS A 118 -10.89 20.27 -9.63
C LYS A 118 -9.73 19.30 -9.42
N VAL A 119 -9.83 18.07 -9.95
CA VAL A 119 -8.75 17.08 -10.03
C VAL A 119 -8.07 17.20 -11.41
N ILE A 120 -6.76 17.37 -11.43
CA ILE A 120 -5.95 17.46 -12.64
C ILE A 120 -4.95 16.30 -12.69
N PHE A 121 -4.98 15.52 -13.78
CA PHE A 121 -3.99 14.50 -14.08
C PHE A 121 -2.90 15.11 -14.97
N ASP A 122 -1.72 15.40 -14.39
CA ASP A 122 -0.58 15.99 -15.07
C ASP A 122 0.23 14.90 -15.80
N LYS A 123 -0.04 14.77 -17.11
CA LYS A 123 0.57 13.75 -17.98
C LYS A 123 2.02 14.06 -18.33
N ASP A 124 2.50 15.26 -18.07
CA ASP A 124 3.89 15.65 -18.33
C ASP A 124 4.83 15.17 -17.22
N LYS A 125 4.24 14.69 -16.10
CA LYS A 125 4.98 14.09 -14.99
C LYS A 125 5.16 12.59 -15.15
N PRO A 126 6.27 12.01 -14.61
CA PRO A 126 6.52 10.58 -14.67
C PRO A 126 5.37 9.75 -14.08
N GLU A 127 4.95 8.71 -14.81
CA GLU A 127 3.89 7.79 -14.38
C GLU A 127 4.42 6.46 -13.85
N GLY A 128 5.67 6.14 -14.16
CA GLY A 128 6.29 4.86 -13.83
C GLY A 128 5.74 3.69 -14.66
N GLN A 129 5.93 2.47 -14.17
CA GLN A 129 5.50 1.25 -14.87
C GLN A 129 3.97 1.17 -14.93
N PHE A 130 3.43 0.82 -16.12
CA PHE A 130 1.97 0.75 -16.31
C PHE A 130 1.29 -0.30 -15.43
N ARG A 131 1.88 -1.49 -15.31
CA ARG A 131 1.33 -2.61 -14.54
C ARG A 131 2.43 -3.38 -13.83
N LYS A 132 2.17 -3.82 -12.58
CA LYS A 132 3.09 -4.61 -11.78
C LYS A 132 2.29 -5.64 -10.97
N PRO A 133 1.75 -6.68 -11.64
CA PRO A 133 0.94 -7.69 -10.96
C PRO A 133 1.80 -8.61 -10.11
N SER A 134 1.20 -9.16 -9.06
CA SER A 134 1.73 -10.24 -8.26
C SER A 134 0.74 -11.41 -8.16
N ASP A 135 1.17 -12.52 -7.60
CA ASP A 135 0.37 -13.73 -7.45
C ASP A 135 0.30 -14.13 -5.97
N ASN A 136 -0.91 -14.26 -5.44
CA ASN A 136 -1.16 -14.71 -4.07
C ASN A 136 -1.55 -16.19 -3.95
N SER A 137 -1.50 -16.95 -5.02
CA SER A 137 -1.90 -18.37 -5.03
C SER A 137 -1.20 -19.18 -3.95
N LYS A 138 0.11 -18.95 -3.78
CA LYS A 138 0.90 -19.59 -2.73
C LYS A 138 0.39 -19.19 -1.33
N LEU A 139 0.13 -17.93 -1.08
CA LEU A 139 -0.41 -17.45 0.20
C LEU A 139 -1.75 -18.10 0.50
N LEU A 140 -2.68 -18.08 -0.46
CA LEU A 140 -4.01 -18.64 -0.31
C LEU A 140 -4.01 -20.17 -0.20
N SER A 141 -2.97 -20.88 -0.69
CA SER A 141 -2.85 -22.32 -0.46
C SER A 141 -2.60 -22.69 1.01
N TYR A 142 -2.05 -21.75 1.80
CA TYR A 142 -1.87 -21.90 3.25
C TYR A 142 -3.05 -21.40 4.06
N ILE A 143 -3.65 -20.28 3.63
CA ILE A 143 -4.70 -19.57 4.36
C ILE A 143 -5.85 -19.18 3.42
N PRO A 144 -6.59 -20.16 2.87
CA PRO A 144 -7.63 -19.90 1.85
C PRO A 144 -8.74 -18.96 2.33
N ASP A 145 -9.02 -18.95 3.62
CA ASP A 145 -10.09 -18.17 4.24
C ASP A 145 -9.62 -16.81 4.80
N PHE A 146 -8.42 -16.35 4.41
CA PHE A 146 -7.94 -15.06 4.89
C PHE A 146 -8.74 -13.91 4.26
N GLU A 147 -9.43 -13.16 5.10
CA GLU A 147 -10.19 -11.97 4.69
C GLU A 147 -9.28 -10.74 4.71
N PHE A 148 -8.99 -10.21 3.52
CA PHE A 148 -8.28 -8.95 3.34
C PHE A 148 -9.19 -7.76 3.61
N THR A 149 -8.65 -6.73 4.24
CA THR A 149 -9.32 -5.44 4.34
C THR A 149 -9.50 -4.83 2.96
N SER A 150 -10.74 -4.47 2.59
CA SER A 150 -11.01 -3.83 1.30
C SER A 150 -10.27 -2.50 1.19
N ILE A 151 -9.89 -2.11 -0.04
CA ILE A 151 -9.25 -0.80 -0.28
C ILE A 151 -10.12 0.36 0.21
N LYS A 152 -11.43 0.22 0.13
CA LYS A 152 -12.38 1.25 0.61
C LYS A 152 -12.32 1.41 2.12
N ASP A 153 -12.36 0.31 2.86
CA ASP A 153 -12.34 0.34 4.32
C ASP A 153 -10.99 0.80 4.87
N GLY A 154 -9.90 0.26 4.32
CA GLY A 154 -8.54 0.68 4.69
C GLY A 154 -8.26 2.15 4.41
N LEU A 155 -8.71 2.68 3.24
CA LEU A 155 -8.59 4.11 2.94
C LEU A 155 -9.42 4.98 3.87
N LYS A 156 -10.66 4.58 4.16
CA LYS A 156 -11.54 5.31 5.07
C LYS A 156 -10.93 5.46 6.45
N GLU A 157 -10.39 4.36 6.98
CA GLU A 157 -9.69 4.37 8.28
C GLU A 157 -8.42 5.23 8.23
N THR A 158 -7.62 5.09 7.16
CA THR A 158 -6.37 5.82 6.99
C THR A 158 -6.62 7.33 6.89
N ILE A 159 -7.59 7.76 6.08
CA ILE A 159 -7.93 9.18 5.89
C ILE A 159 -8.49 9.78 7.18
N LYS A 160 -9.39 9.05 7.85
CA LYS A 160 -9.93 9.49 9.14
C LYS A 160 -8.81 9.72 10.15
N TRP A 161 -7.92 8.73 10.30
CA TRP A 161 -6.77 8.84 11.20
C TRP A 161 -5.84 9.99 10.82
N PHE A 162 -5.57 10.18 9.51
CA PHE A 162 -4.75 11.28 9.00
C PHE A 162 -5.31 12.64 9.41
N VAL A 163 -6.61 12.88 9.21
CA VAL A 163 -7.26 14.16 9.56
C VAL A 163 -7.24 14.40 11.07
N GLU A 164 -7.56 13.38 11.86
CA GLU A 164 -7.60 13.49 13.34
C GLU A 164 -6.21 13.73 13.96
N ASN A 165 -5.13 13.32 13.27
CA ASN A 165 -3.76 13.41 13.79
C ASN A 165 -2.87 14.37 13.00
N TYR A 166 -3.44 15.20 12.12
CA TYR A 166 -2.69 15.99 11.13
C TYR A 166 -1.50 16.78 11.70
N GLU A 167 -1.62 17.34 12.89
CA GLU A 167 -0.55 18.12 13.53
C GLU A 167 0.65 17.27 13.99
N ASN A 168 0.44 15.97 14.21
CA ASN A 168 1.43 15.07 14.83
C ASN A 168 1.95 13.99 13.87
N ILE A 169 1.48 13.95 12.62
CA ILE A 169 1.88 12.95 11.66
C ILE A 169 3.28 13.20 11.10
N ARG A 170 3.90 12.14 10.59
CA ARG A 170 5.11 12.21 9.79
C ARG A 170 4.78 12.78 8.40
N LYS A 171 5.14 14.03 8.15
CA LYS A 171 4.90 14.80 6.92
C LYS A 171 6.11 15.57 6.45
#